data_bea77c80cf823037c233b07b3445a8e7
#
_entry.id   bea77c80cf823037c233b07b3445a8e7
#
_cell.length_a   1.000
_cell.length_b   1.000
_cell.length_c   1.000
_cell.angle_alpha   90.00
_cell.angle_beta   90.00
_cell.angle_gamma   90.00
#
_symmetry.space_group_name_H-M   'P 1'
#
loop_
_entity.id
_entity.type
_entity.pdbx_description
1 polymer ?
#
loop_
_entity_poly.entity_id
_entity_poly.type
_entity_poly.pdbx_seq_one_letter_code
_entity_poly.pdbx_strand_id
1 'polypeptide(L)'
;MLLLNCLIQEELYWIEDRLKAQMPSSSDYDVEYEAYQQALEQVWEELEYFPVPDSTLKDTEAVSFENTWQAERTYGGKRKHEGCDLIPAKEESGYYPVISMTDGTVERAGWLEKGGWRIGIRSDNGNYYYYAHLESYVGDWKEGDQVQAGDLLGYMGDSGYGPEGTTGQFPVHLHVGIYMPLGVEDELAINPYWMLKYLEGKKVKWDY
;
A
#
# COMPACT_ATOMS: atom_id res chain seq x y z
N MET A 1 14.20 15.31 -7.01
CA MET A 1 15.07 14.50 -7.90
C MET A 1 16.13 13.69 -7.14
N LEU A 2 17.05 14.27 -6.36
CA LEU A 2 18.09 13.49 -5.65
C LEU A 2 17.53 12.47 -4.65
N LEU A 3 16.53 12.82 -3.84
CA LEU A 3 15.91 11.92 -2.87
C LEU A 3 15.17 10.78 -3.57
N LEU A 4 14.41 11.08 -4.62
CA LEU A 4 13.70 10.08 -5.41
C LEU A 4 14.67 9.07 -6.04
N ASN A 5 15.77 9.52 -6.62
CA ASN A 5 16.80 8.63 -7.17
C ASN A 5 17.43 7.72 -6.09
N CYS A 6 17.67 8.23 -4.88
CA CYS A 6 18.15 7.40 -3.78
C CYS A 6 17.13 6.33 -3.37
N LEU A 7 15.85 6.69 -3.28
CA LEU A 7 14.78 5.78 -2.88
C LEU A 7 14.56 4.67 -3.92
N ILE A 8 14.61 5.03 -5.21
CA ILE A 8 14.55 4.06 -6.31
C ILE A 8 15.76 3.11 -6.25
N GLN A 9 16.96 3.60 -5.94
CA GLN A 9 18.16 2.77 -5.87
C GLN A 9 18.11 1.74 -4.73
N GLU A 10 17.52 2.05 -3.58
CA GLU A 10 17.34 1.10 -2.48
C GLU A 10 16.41 -0.06 -2.88
N GLU A 11 15.32 0.24 -3.58
CA GLU A 11 14.38 -0.78 -4.08
C GLU A 11 15.01 -1.63 -5.19
N LEU A 12 15.73 -1.00 -6.12
CA LEU A 12 16.45 -1.68 -7.18
C LEU A 12 17.52 -2.63 -6.65
N TYR A 13 18.23 -2.26 -5.59
CA TYR A 13 19.25 -3.12 -4.98
C TYR A 13 18.64 -4.43 -4.43
N TRP A 14 17.50 -4.35 -3.76
CA TRP A 14 16.80 -5.53 -3.21
C TRP A 14 16.29 -6.46 -4.32
N ILE A 15 15.83 -5.91 -5.43
CA ILE A 15 15.35 -6.70 -6.58
C ILE A 15 16.47 -7.29 -7.40
N GLU A 16 17.57 -6.59 -7.54
CA GLU A 16 18.74 -7.07 -8.27
C GLU A 16 19.18 -8.45 -7.76
N ASP A 17 19.25 -8.62 -6.45
CA ASP A 17 19.59 -9.92 -5.84
C ASP A 17 18.54 -11.00 -6.13
N ARG A 18 17.25 -10.62 -6.14
CA ARG A 18 16.15 -11.55 -6.42
C ARG A 18 16.11 -11.97 -7.89
N LEU A 19 16.27 -11.03 -8.82
CA LEU A 19 16.34 -11.32 -10.25
C LEU A 19 17.57 -12.16 -10.60
N LYS A 20 18.74 -11.86 -10.06
CA LYS A 20 19.95 -12.67 -10.22
C LYS A 20 19.79 -14.11 -9.74
N ALA A 21 19.02 -14.32 -8.67
CA ALA A 21 18.76 -15.64 -8.13
C ALA A 21 17.79 -16.47 -9.00
N GLN A 22 16.93 -15.83 -9.79
CA GLN A 22 15.91 -16.48 -10.61
C GLN A 22 16.33 -16.66 -12.09
N MET A 23 17.33 -15.91 -12.57
CA MET A 23 17.72 -15.87 -13.99
C MET A 23 19.15 -16.30 -14.23
N PRO A 24 19.35 -17.41 -14.96
CA PRO A 24 20.69 -17.95 -15.17
C PRO A 24 21.45 -17.34 -16.37
N SER A 25 20.86 -16.46 -17.21
CA SER A 25 21.55 -15.85 -18.34
C SER A 25 21.58 -14.33 -18.30
N SER A 26 22.73 -13.73 -18.67
CA SER A 26 22.95 -12.28 -18.59
C SER A 26 22.08 -11.44 -19.54
N SER A 27 21.64 -12.00 -20.69
CA SER A 27 20.85 -11.26 -21.67
C SER A 27 19.38 -11.07 -21.25
N ASP A 28 18.82 -12.06 -20.56
CA ASP A 28 17.43 -12.02 -20.10
C ASP A 28 17.31 -11.13 -18.84
N TYR A 29 18.37 -11.13 -18.01
CA TYR A 29 18.47 -10.28 -16.82
C TYR A 29 18.40 -8.79 -17.16
N ASP A 30 19.16 -8.32 -18.14
CA ASP A 30 19.21 -6.88 -18.48
C ASP A 30 17.85 -6.38 -18.97
N VAL A 31 17.15 -7.18 -19.79
CA VAL A 31 15.82 -6.83 -20.31
C VAL A 31 14.78 -6.76 -19.19
N GLU A 32 14.79 -7.73 -18.27
CA GLU A 32 13.83 -7.75 -17.18
C GLU A 32 14.13 -6.71 -16.12
N TYR A 33 15.42 -6.41 -15.88
CA TYR A 33 15.80 -5.33 -14.99
C TYR A 33 15.36 -3.95 -15.51
N GLU A 34 15.52 -3.70 -16.82
CA GLU A 34 15.01 -2.47 -17.47
C GLU A 34 13.48 -2.38 -17.38
N ALA A 35 12.76 -3.47 -17.63
CA ALA A 35 11.31 -3.52 -17.51
C ALA A 35 10.85 -3.24 -16.07
N TYR A 36 11.58 -3.80 -15.10
CA TYR A 36 11.31 -3.52 -13.67
C TYR A 36 11.55 -2.05 -13.31
N GLN A 37 12.65 -1.46 -13.76
CA GLN A 37 12.93 -0.04 -13.52
C GLN A 37 11.80 0.84 -14.08
N GLN A 38 11.35 0.57 -15.31
CA GLN A 38 10.26 1.31 -15.94
C GLN A 38 8.94 1.16 -15.16
N ALA A 39 8.61 -0.05 -14.71
CA ALA A 39 7.41 -0.29 -13.90
C ALA A 39 7.49 0.45 -12.55
N LEU A 40 8.66 0.45 -11.91
CA LEU A 40 8.87 1.17 -10.66
C LEU A 40 8.76 2.70 -10.84
N GLU A 41 9.28 3.25 -11.94
CA GLU A 41 9.11 4.67 -12.29
C GLU A 41 7.63 5.02 -12.46
N GLN A 42 6.84 4.17 -13.10
CA GLN A 42 5.39 4.35 -13.24
C GLN A 42 4.68 4.39 -11.88
N VAL A 43 5.05 3.51 -10.93
CA VAL A 43 4.50 3.58 -9.55
C VAL A 43 4.76 4.94 -8.93
N TRP A 44 5.98 5.50 -9.07
CA TRP A 44 6.31 6.81 -8.52
C TRP A 44 5.54 7.96 -9.19
N GLU A 45 5.28 7.87 -10.47
CA GLU A 45 4.55 8.88 -11.24
C GLU A 45 3.05 8.92 -10.90
N GLU A 46 2.46 7.77 -10.57
CA GLU A 46 1.04 7.64 -10.20
C GLU A 46 0.71 8.14 -8.79
N LEU A 47 1.70 8.20 -7.90
CA LEU A 47 1.49 8.53 -6.50
C LEU A 47 1.30 10.03 -6.27
N GLU A 48 0.10 10.42 -5.80
CA GLU A 48 -0.25 11.82 -5.56
C GLU A 48 -0.30 12.21 -4.09
N TYR A 49 -0.96 11.41 -3.24
CA TYR A 49 -1.20 11.76 -1.84
C TYR A 49 -0.80 10.66 -0.87
N PHE A 50 -0.42 11.08 0.34
CA PHE A 50 -0.26 10.17 1.47
C PHE A 50 -1.64 9.61 1.88
N PRO A 51 -1.78 8.30 2.17
CA PRO A 51 -3.09 7.65 2.31
C PRO A 51 -3.88 8.06 3.56
N VAL A 52 -3.28 8.79 4.48
CA VAL A 52 -3.96 9.34 5.67
C VAL A 52 -3.76 10.85 5.67
N PRO A 53 -4.83 11.66 5.51
CA PRO A 53 -4.75 13.12 5.57
C PRO A 53 -4.20 13.64 6.90
N ASP A 54 -3.66 14.86 6.89
CA ASP A 54 -3.43 15.58 8.13
C ASP A 54 -4.73 16.22 8.62
N SER A 55 -5.03 16.12 9.90
CA SER A 55 -6.17 16.83 10.49
C SER A 55 -5.93 18.33 10.54
N THR A 56 -7.00 19.11 10.27
CA THR A 56 -7.01 20.57 10.52
C THR A 56 -7.27 20.90 12.00
N LEU A 57 -7.78 19.93 12.77
CA LEU A 57 -8.03 20.12 14.19
C LEU A 57 -6.70 20.14 14.96
N LYS A 58 -6.57 21.06 15.88
CA LYS A 58 -5.45 21.09 16.81
C LYS A 58 -5.54 19.86 17.70
N ASP A 59 -4.41 19.28 18.02
CA ASP A 59 -4.26 18.09 18.88
C ASP A 59 -4.63 16.74 18.23
N THR A 60 -4.87 16.70 16.91
CA THR A 60 -4.96 15.42 16.20
C THR A 60 -3.56 14.89 15.96
N GLU A 61 -3.30 13.74 16.53
CA GLU A 61 -2.00 13.09 16.44
C GLU A 61 -1.81 12.41 15.09
N ALA A 62 -0.61 12.50 14.55
CA ALA A 62 -0.26 11.95 13.24
C ALA A 62 -0.14 10.42 13.28
N VAL A 63 -0.16 9.81 12.11
CA VAL A 63 0.26 8.41 11.95
C VAL A 63 1.78 8.32 11.85
N SER A 64 2.34 7.23 12.35
CA SER A 64 3.76 6.88 12.22
C SER A 64 3.90 5.55 11.46
N PHE A 65 5.07 5.31 10.87
CA PHE A 65 5.36 4.03 10.22
C PHE A 65 6.87 3.78 10.18
N GLU A 66 7.22 2.51 10.17
CA GLU A 66 8.60 2.02 10.09
C GLU A 66 8.74 1.05 8.91
N ASN A 67 9.97 0.87 8.44
CA ASN A 67 10.24 -0.13 7.41
C ASN A 67 10.18 -1.55 8.00
N THR A 68 8.99 -2.15 7.93
CA THR A 68 8.76 -3.54 8.35
C THR A 68 8.66 -4.51 7.16
N TRP A 69 9.12 -4.09 5.98
CA TRP A 69 9.16 -4.92 4.78
C TRP A 69 9.88 -6.24 5.02
N GLN A 70 9.29 -7.34 4.59
CA GLN A 70 9.80 -8.71 4.76
C GLN A 70 9.97 -9.16 6.22
N ALA A 71 9.48 -8.40 7.21
CA ALA A 71 9.41 -8.87 8.59
C ALA A 71 8.55 -10.14 8.70
N GLU A 72 8.91 -11.02 9.62
CA GLU A 72 8.18 -12.27 9.82
C GLU A 72 6.78 -12.01 10.41
N ARG A 73 5.79 -12.68 9.84
CA ARG A 73 4.41 -12.72 10.33
C ARG A 73 4.02 -14.17 10.61
N THR A 74 3.30 -14.41 11.67
CA THR A 74 2.97 -15.76 12.15
C THR A 74 1.50 -16.13 12.01
N TYR A 75 0.58 -15.16 11.93
CA TYR A 75 -0.84 -15.45 11.75
C TYR A 75 -1.11 -16.12 10.39
N GLY A 76 -1.83 -17.25 10.41
CA GLY A 76 -2.12 -18.02 9.19
C GLY A 76 -0.92 -18.75 8.60
N GLY A 77 0.14 -18.99 9.40
CA GLY A 77 1.38 -19.63 9.00
C GLY A 77 2.55 -18.65 8.85
N LYS A 78 3.74 -19.19 8.57
CA LYS A 78 4.92 -18.37 8.33
C LYS A 78 4.79 -17.64 7.00
N ARG A 79 4.84 -16.33 7.03
CA ARG A 79 4.83 -15.46 5.85
C ARG A 79 5.69 -14.22 6.07
N LYS A 80 6.02 -13.55 5.02
CA LYS A 80 6.71 -12.25 5.06
C LYS A 80 5.68 -11.12 4.98
N HIS A 81 6.02 -9.97 5.53
CA HIS A 81 5.23 -8.76 5.44
C HIS A 81 5.44 -8.11 4.07
N GLU A 82 4.42 -8.13 3.22
CA GLU A 82 4.42 -7.53 1.89
C GLU A 82 3.62 -6.24 1.91
N GLY A 83 4.12 -5.25 2.68
CA GLY A 83 3.46 -3.98 2.87
C GLY A 83 4.16 -3.10 3.91
N CYS A 84 3.51 -2.02 4.26
CA CYS A 84 3.89 -1.11 5.33
C CYS A 84 2.67 -0.79 6.20
N ASP A 85 2.84 -0.89 7.52
CA ASP A 85 1.77 -0.60 8.48
C ASP A 85 1.88 0.84 8.99
N LEU A 86 0.82 1.62 8.81
CA LEU A 86 0.69 2.98 9.33
C LEU A 86 -0.03 2.92 10.69
N ILE A 87 0.68 3.27 11.74
CA ILE A 87 0.22 3.18 13.11
C ILE A 87 -0.33 4.54 13.57
N PRO A 88 -1.60 4.63 13.97
CA PRO A 88 -2.18 5.87 14.45
C PRO A 88 -1.67 6.18 15.86
N ALA A 89 -1.47 7.46 16.17
CA ALA A 89 -1.13 7.87 17.54
C ALA A 89 -2.33 7.73 18.50
N LYS A 90 -3.54 7.92 18.00
CA LYS A 90 -4.79 7.61 18.70
C LYS A 90 -5.30 6.26 18.27
N GLU A 91 -5.24 5.27 19.15
CA GLU A 91 -5.70 3.89 18.88
C GLU A 91 -7.25 3.82 18.95
N GLU A 92 -7.90 4.40 17.95
CA GLU A 92 -9.36 4.42 17.83
C GLU A 92 -9.78 4.00 16.41
N SER A 93 -10.45 2.85 16.32
CA SER A 93 -11.01 2.33 15.08
C SER A 93 -12.07 3.30 14.53
N GLY A 94 -12.03 3.59 13.22
CA GLY A 94 -12.95 4.50 12.57
C GLY A 94 -12.60 5.99 12.69
N TYR A 95 -11.50 6.35 13.35
CA TYR A 95 -11.13 7.75 13.55
C TYR A 95 -10.37 8.36 12.35
N TYR A 96 -9.36 7.67 11.82
CA TYR A 96 -8.52 8.19 10.75
C TYR A 96 -9.10 7.87 9.37
N PRO A 97 -9.35 8.90 8.52
CA PRO A 97 -9.78 8.67 7.14
C PRO A 97 -8.65 8.03 6.33
N VAL A 98 -9.03 7.17 5.40
CA VAL A 98 -8.13 6.53 4.43
C VAL A 98 -8.54 6.97 3.03
N ILE A 99 -7.61 7.57 2.30
CA ILE A 99 -7.82 8.10 0.95
C ILE A 99 -6.98 7.33 -0.07
N SER A 100 -7.41 7.35 -1.33
CA SER A 100 -6.63 6.79 -2.42
C SER A 100 -5.33 7.56 -2.64
N MET A 101 -4.20 6.84 -2.79
CA MET A 101 -2.91 7.44 -3.14
C MET A 101 -2.83 7.81 -4.62
N THR A 102 -3.68 7.23 -5.46
CA THR A 102 -3.61 7.30 -6.93
C THR A 102 -5.02 7.29 -7.55
N ASP A 103 -5.11 7.71 -8.80
CA ASP A 103 -6.25 7.42 -9.65
C ASP A 103 -6.31 5.92 -9.98
N GLY A 104 -7.49 5.44 -10.34
CA GLY A 104 -7.65 4.06 -10.79
C GLY A 104 -9.07 3.54 -10.72
N THR A 105 -9.19 2.23 -10.72
CA THR A 105 -10.47 1.51 -10.67
C THR A 105 -10.45 0.54 -9.48
N VAL A 106 -11.54 0.46 -8.74
CA VAL A 106 -11.70 -0.55 -7.69
C VAL A 106 -11.66 -1.93 -8.33
N GLU A 107 -10.60 -2.67 -8.07
CA GLU A 107 -10.49 -4.06 -8.54
C GLU A 107 -11.06 -5.03 -7.51
N ARG A 108 -10.88 -4.74 -6.24
CA ARG A 108 -11.39 -5.58 -5.15
C ARG A 108 -11.86 -4.72 -3.98
N ALA A 109 -13.06 -4.99 -3.51
CA ALA A 109 -13.59 -4.50 -2.24
C ALA A 109 -14.22 -5.66 -1.46
N GLY A 110 -14.32 -5.56 -0.13
CA GLY A 110 -14.95 -6.56 0.72
C GLY A 110 -13.98 -7.24 1.67
N TRP A 111 -14.45 -8.31 2.31
CA TRP A 111 -13.73 -9.02 3.34
C TRP A 111 -12.68 -9.98 2.79
N LEU A 112 -11.52 -9.99 3.45
CA LEU A 112 -10.49 -11.00 3.29
C LEU A 112 -10.05 -11.49 4.69
N GLU A 113 -9.97 -12.79 4.93
CA GLU A 113 -9.68 -13.35 6.26
C GLU A 113 -8.47 -12.68 6.95
N LYS A 114 -7.38 -12.45 6.23
CA LYS A 114 -6.18 -11.80 6.77
C LYS A 114 -6.26 -10.28 6.76
N GLY A 115 -6.82 -9.70 5.73
CA GLY A 115 -6.84 -8.24 5.51
C GLY A 115 -8.06 -7.53 6.10
N GLY A 116 -9.06 -8.26 6.59
CA GLY A 116 -10.31 -7.69 7.05
C GLY A 116 -11.08 -6.99 5.93
N TRP A 117 -11.76 -5.90 6.23
CA TRP A 117 -12.30 -5.01 5.22
C TRP A 117 -11.14 -4.36 4.47
N ARG A 118 -11.08 -4.63 3.18
CA ARG A 118 -9.99 -4.15 2.34
C ARG A 118 -10.51 -3.62 1.01
N ILE A 119 -9.78 -2.67 0.43
CA ILE A 119 -10.03 -2.17 -0.90
C ILE A 119 -8.71 -2.16 -1.69
N GLY A 120 -8.77 -2.54 -2.95
CA GLY A 120 -7.63 -2.53 -3.86
C GLY A 120 -7.98 -1.76 -5.11
N ILE A 121 -7.11 -0.83 -5.48
CA ILE A 121 -7.24 0.05 -6.63
C ILE A 121 -6.22 -0.35 -7.68
N ARG A 122 -6.69 -0.61 -8.90
CA ARG A 122 -5.86 -0.85 -10.07
C ARG A 122 -5.69 0.44 -10.85
N SER A 123 -4.45 0.90 -11.01
CA SER A 123 -4.15 2.06 -11.85
C SER A 123 -4.22 1.73 -13.35
N ASP A 124 -4.21 2.75 -14.20
CA ASP A 124 -4.20 2.58 -15.66
C ASP A 124 -2.92 1.89 -16.18
N ASN A 125 -1.80 2.02 -15.47
CA ASN A 125 -0.56 1.30 -15.79
C ASN A 125 -0.52 -0.13 -15.24
N GLY A 126 -1.57 -0.58 -14.56
CA GLY A 126 -1.71 -1.93 -14.05
C GLY A 126 -1.14 -2.17 -12.65
N ASN A 127 -0.62 -1.14 -11.99
CA ASN A 127 -0.16 -1.25 -10.61
C ASN A 127 -1.36 -1.39 -9.66
N TYR A 128 -1.20 -2.21 -8.60
CA TYR A 128 -2.26 -2.47 -7.63
C TYR A 128 -1.90 -1.89 -6.27
N TYR A 129 -2.78 -1.02 -5.77
CA TYR A 129 -2.65 -0.33 -4.49
C TYR A 129 -3.66 -0.89 -3.50
N TYR A 130 -3.18 -1.45 -2.42
CA TYR A 130 -3.95 -2.22 -1.45
C TYR A 130 -4.01 -1.53 -0.10
N TYR A 131 -5.24 -1.41 0.43
CA TYR A 131 -5.54 -0.80 1.71
C TYR A 131 -6.34 -1.81 2.54
N ALA A 132 -5.84 -2.20 3.70
CA ALA A 132 -6.45 -3.24 4.52
C ALA A 132 -6.61 -2.85 5.98
N HIS A 133 -7.34 -3.69 6.70
CA HIS A 133 -7.73 -3.51 8.10
C HIS A 133 -8.65 -2.31 8.32
N LEU A 134 -9.46 -1.95 7.30
CA LEU A 134 -10.42 -0.86 7.44
C LEU A 134 -11.49 -1.22 8.48
N GLU A 135 -11.98 -0.21 9.19
CA GLU A 135 -13.16 -0.34 10.03
C GLU A 135 -14.42 -0.39 9.15
N SER A 136 -14.50 0.54 8.18
CA SER A 136 -15.64 0.67 7.27
C SER A 136 -15.23 1.36 5.98
N TYR A 137 -16.07 1.21 4.95
CA TYR A 137 -16.00 2.00 3.72
C TYR A 137 -16.81 3.27 3.83
N VAL A 138 -16.47 4.26 2.99
CA VAL A 138 -17.37 5.37 2.68
C VAL A 138 -18.19 5.00 1.47
N GLY A 139 -19.49 4.83 1.67
CA GLY A 139 -20.38 4.38 0.60
C GLY A 139 -20.30 2.87 0.32
N ASP A 140 -20.63 2.50 -0.89
CA ASP A 140 -20.80 1.10 -1.32
C ASP A 140 -19.86 0.82 -2.50
N TRP A 141 -18.54 0.83 -2.23
CA TRP A 141 -17.51 0.56 -3.23
C TRP A 141 -17.67 -0.81 -3.88
N LYS A 142 -17.65 -0.85 -5.21
CA LYS A 142 -17.81 -2.08 -6.04
C LYS A 142 -16.67 -2.18 -7.05
N GLU A 143 -16.39 -3.41 -7.46
CA GLU A 143 -15.50 -3.68 -8.58
C GLU A 143 -15.96 -2.91 -9.83
N GLY A 144 -15.05 -2.17 -10.45
CA GLY A 144 -15.31 -1.32 -11.61
C GLY A 144 -15.58 0.15 -11.28
N ASP A 145 -15.78 0.53 -10.02
CA ASP A 145 -15.94 1.94 -9.65
C ASP A 145 -14.64 2.71 -9.89
N GLN A 146 -14.78 3.93 -10.44
CA GLN A 146 -13.64 4.82 -10.65
C GLN A 146 -13.29 5.55 -9.36
N VAL A 147 -11.99 5.67 -9.11
CA VAL A 147 -11.41 6.33 -7.95
C VAL A 147 -10.42 7.39 -8.42
N GLN A 148 -10.49 8.57 -7.83
CA GLN A 148 -9.47 9.61 -8.02
C GLN A 148 -8.52 9.65 -6.81
N ALA A 149 -7.27 10.05 -7.05
CA ALA A 149 -6.34 10.32 -5.98
C ALA A 149 -6.95 11.33 -4.99
N GLY A 150 -6.92 11.00 -3.70
CA GLY A 150 -7.56 11.79 -2.66
C GLY A 150 -9.01 11.43 -2.33
N ASP A 151 -9.66 10.56 -3.11
CA ASP A 151 -11.01 10.08 -2.77
C ASP A 151 -11.00 9.31 -1.44
N LEU A 152 -12.01 9.56 -0.61
CA LEU A 152 -12.18 8.86 0.67
C LEU A 152 -12.63 7.43 0.43
N LEU A 153 -11.78 6.46 0.77
CA LEU A 153 -12.06 5.04 0.62
C LEU A 153 -12.83 4.49 1.83
N GLY A 154 -12.44 4.92 3.03
CA GLY A 154 -12.98 4.41 4.28
C GLY A 154 -12.23 4.96 5.48
N TYR A 155 -12.30 4.22 6.58
CA TYR A 155 -11.64 4.58 7.83
C TYR A 155 -10.75 3.46 8.33
N MET A 156 -9.60 3.84 8.92
CA MET A 156 -8.63 2.92 9.52
C MET A 156 -9.26 2.16 10.68
N GLY A 157 -8.94 0.86 10.79
CA GLY A 157 -9.46 0.00 11.84
C GLY A 157 -8.50 -1.10 12.25
N ASP A 158 -9.08 -2.20 12.73
CA ASP A 158 -8.42 -3.40 13.23
C ASP A 158 -9.12 -4.68 12.77
N SER A 159 -9.83 -4.59 11.64
CA SER A 159 -10.59 -5.72 11.08
C SER A 159 -9.66 -6.75 10.43
N GLY A 160 -10.01 -8.01 10.56
CA GLY A 160 -9.28 -9.14 9.96
C GLY A 160 -8.87 -10.21 10.97
N TYR A 161 -8.01 -11.09 10.49
CA TYR A 161 -7.50 -12.24 11.22
C TYR A 161 -8.62 -13.17 11.76
N GLY A 162 -9.62 -13.43 10.88
CA GLY A 162 -10.72 -14.33 11.17
C GLY A 162 -11.87 -14.24 10.17
N PRO A 163 -13.01 -14.89 10.47
CA PRO A 163 -14.23 -14.77 9.69
C PRO A 163 -14.69 -13.32 9.55
N GLU A 164 -15.54 -13.05 8.55
CA GLU A 164 -16.06 -11.71 8.30
C GLU A 164 -16.62 -11.04 9.56
N GLY A 165 -16.20 -9.80 9.78
CA GLY A 165 -16.56 -9.00 10.96
C GLY A 165 -15.64 -9.18 12.17
N THR A 166 -14.58 -10.00 12.08
CA THR A 166 -13.59 -10.12 13.16
C THR A 166 -12.80 -8.81 13.33
N THR A 167 -12.73 -8.30 14.57
CA THR A 167 -11.95 -7.12 14.98
C THR A 167 -11.20 -7.42 16.29
N GLY A 168 -10.32 -6.50 16.74
CA GLY A 168 -9.64 -6.58 18.04
C GLY A 168 -8.57 -7.65 18.16
N GLN A 169 -8.07 -8.21 17.05
CA GLN A 169 -7.02 -9.23 17.07
C GLN A 169 -5.61 -8.62 17.10
N PHE A 170 -5.51 -7.34 16.78
CA PHE A 170 -4.27 -6.57 16.72
C PHE A 170 -4.60 -5.07 16.90
N PRO A 171 -3.59 -4.21 17.20
CA PRO A 171 -3.79 -2.77 17.29
C PRO A 171 -4.31 -2.15 16.00
N VAL A 172 -5.09 -1.06 16.12
CA VAL A 172 -5.56 -0.27 14.96
C VAL A 172 -4.39 0.15 14.08
N HIS A 173 -4.46 -0.10 12.80
CA HIS A 173 -3.49 0.35 11.80
C HIS A 173 -4.05 0.26 10.38
N LEU A 174 -3.44 1.00 9.46
CA LEU A 174 -3.65 0.82 8.03
C LEU A 174 -2.49 0.02 7.44
N HIS A 175 -2.78 -1.14 6.88
CA HIS A 175 -1.82 -1.86 6.06
C HIS A 175 -1.91 -1.38 4.62
N VAL A 176 -0.78 -0.92 4.08
CA VAL A 176 -0.62 -0.48 2.68
C VAL A 176 0.27 -1.46 1.94
N GLY A 177 -0.22 -2.00 0.82
CA GLY A 177 0.55 -2.82 -0.12
C GLY A 177 0.60 -2.17 -1.50
N ILE A 178 1.69 -2.37 -2.22
CA ILE A 178 1.83 -1.96 -3.63
C ILE A 178 2.38 -3.15 -4.41
N TYR A 179 1.71 -3.45 -5.53
CA TYR A 179 2.06 -4.59 -6.37
C TYR A 179 2.16 -4.13 -7.82
N MET A 180 3.24 -4.50 -8.49
CA MET A 180 3.47 -4.21 -9.90
C MET A 180 3.16 -5.44 -10.76
N PRO A 181 2.63 -5.28 -11.98
CA PRO A 181 2.51 -6.38 -12.92
C PRO A 181 3.91 -6.86 -13.34
N LEU A 182 4.16 -8.15 -13.23
CA LEU A 182 5.36 -8.79 -13.76
C LEU A 182 4.95 -9.91 -14.71
N GLY A 183 5.18 -9.69 -16.02
CA GLY A 183 4.78 -10.68 -17.03
C GLY A 183 3.26 -10.77 -17.20
N VAL A 184 2.76 -11.97 -17.53
CA VAL A 184 1.36 -12.16 -17.95
C VAL A 184 0.45 -12.59 -16.77
N GLU A 185 0.99 -13.13 -15.68
CA GLU A 185 0.19 -13.73 -14.61
C GLU A 185 0.65 -13.42 -13.17
N ASP A 186 1.86 -12.86 -12.98
CA ASP A 186 2.42 -12.66 -11.66
C ASP A 186 2.49 -11.17 -11.28
N GLU A 187 2.11 -10.85 -10.05
CA GLU A 187 2.30 -9.55 -9.43
C GLU A 187 3.50 -9.59 -8.48
N LEU A 188 4.32 -8.55 -8.54
CA LEU A 188 5.44 -8.38 -7.62
C LEU A 188 5.07 -7.36 -6.54
N ALA A 189 5.01 -7.81 -5.29
CA ALA A 189 4.96 -6.90 -4.16
C ALA A 189 6.27 -6.10 -4.05
N ILE A 190 6.16 -4.78 -3.91
CA ILE A 190 7.28 -3.88 -3.69
C ILE A 190 7.16 -3.23 -2.31
N ASN A 191 8.29 -2.72 -1.79
CA ASN A 191 8.32 -2.09 -0.46
C ASN A 191 7.64 -0.71 -0.48
N PRO A 192 6.46 -0.52 0.14
CA PRO A 192 5.77 0.77 0.11
C PRO A 192 6.45 1.86 0.95
N TYR A 193 7.37 1.48 1.85
CA TYR A 193 7.95 2.39 2.83
C TYR A 193 8.55 3.66 2.19
N TRP A 194 9.32 3.51 1.11
CA TRP A 194 9.97 4.65 0.47
C TRP A 194 8.98 5.56 -0.26
N MET A 195 7.93 4.98 -0.87
CA MET A 195 6.83 5.71 -1.48
C MET A 195 6.06 6.53 -0.42
N LEU A 196 5.75 5.90 0.71
CA LEU A 196 5.11 6.58 1.84
C LEU A 196 5.99 7.71 2.41
N LYS A 197 7.31 7.50 2.50
CA LYS A 197 8.25 8.55 2.90
C LYS A 197 8.23 9.76 1.95
N TYR A 198 8.16 9.52 0.66
CA TYR A 198 8.01 10.58 -0.32
C TYR A 198 6.67 11.32 -0.17
N LEU A 199 5.59 10.58 0.06
CA LEU A 199 4.24 11.11 0.21
C LEU A 199 4.00 11.83 1.53
N GLU A 200 4.86 11.70 2.55
CA GLU A 200 4.72 12.47 3.81
C GLU A 200 4.63 13.99 3.57
N GLY A 201 5.28 14.48 2.51
CA GLY A 201 5.21 15.88 2.08
C GLY A 201 3.97 16.23 1.24
N LYS A 202 3.13 15.26 0.90
CA LYS A 202 1.97 15.39 0.02
C LYS A 202 0.64 15.07 0.72
N LYS A 203 0.57 15.28 2.02
CA LYS A 203 -0.66 15.08 2.78
C LYS A 203 -1.66 16.20 2.48
N VAL A 204 -2.89 15.81 2.17
CA VAL A 204 -4.01 16.74 2.12
C VAL A 204 -4.47 17.04 3.55
N LYS A 205 -5.22 18.14 3.74
CA LYS A 205 -5.75 18.55 5.04
C LYS A 205 -7.26 18.32 5.08
N TRP A 206 -7.70 17.62 6.09
CA TRP A 206 -9.11 17.29 6.32
C TRP A 206 -9.53 17.63 7.74
N ASP A 207 -10.82 17.82 7.92
CA ASP A 207 -11.43 18.13 9.22
C ASP A 207 -11.94 16.84 9.88
N TYR A 208 -11.14 16.26 10.79
CA TYR A 208 -11.51 15.03 11.54
C TYR A 208 -10.83 14.98 12.92
#